data_91b9cbf9ffe309fc433e3623544df92a
#
_entry.id   91b9cbf9ffe309fc433e3623544df92a
#
_cell.length_a   1.000
_cell.length_b   1.000
_cell.length_c   1.000
_cell.angle_alpha   90.00
_cell.angle_beta   90.00
_cell.angle_gamma   90.00
#
_symmetry.space_group_name_H-M   'P 1'
#
loop_
_entity.id
_entity.type
_entity.pdbx_description
1 polymer ?
#
loop_
_entity_poly.entity_id
_entity_poly.type
_entity_poly.pdbx_seq_one_letter_code
_entity_poly.pdbx_strand_id
1 'polypeptide(L)'
;KMLQDAQHGIAFSEKTILQSEPGIHQLINSTDNFNSILIFLSLLNQLAHDQAYTVLSHSHFSKLEDTYDSRRVRTIMEYLNSNYHRPVRLSEMAALVNMSEPSFSRFIKRRTGYNFIDCLNNIRISAASRRLIDEPANTIAEIAFKCGFNNLSNFNRIFKKYKGYTPHDFREYYDKKKII
;
A
#
# COMPACT_ATOMS: atom_id res chain seq x y z
N LYS A 1 -1.16 15.98 -18.69
CA LYS A 1 -0.69 17.14 -17.92
C LYS A 1 -1.07 17.00 -16.45
N MET A 2 -2.37 16.98 -16.08
CA MET A 2 -2.85 16.87 -14.69
C MET A 2 -2.15 15.75 -13.89
N LEU A 3 -2.06 14.52 -14.43
CA LEU A 3 -1.41 13.39 -13.75
C LEU A 3 0.11 13.61 -13.53
N GLN A 4 0.77 14.40 -14.36
CA GLN A 4 2.17 14.78 -14.14
C GLN A 4 2.28 15.82 -13.02
N ASP A 5 1.38 16.80 -13.00
CA ASP A 5 1.35 17.85 -12.00
C ASP A 5 0.90 17.30 -10.63
N ALA A 6 0.09 16.25 -10.61
CA ALA A 6 -0.36 15.55 -9.41
C ALA A 6 0.79 14.96 -8.57
N GLN A 7 1.95 14.71 -9.18
CA GLN A 7 3.17 14.29 -8.45
C GLN A 7 3.67 15.36 -7.46
N HIS A 8 3.30 16.61 -7.69
CA HIS A 8 3.65 17.75 -6.83
C HIS A 8 2.50 18.15 -5.89
N GLY A 9 1.43 17.36 -5.87
CA GLY A 9 0.18 17.71 -5.22
C GLY A 9 -0.58 18.77 -6.01
N ILE A 10 -1.87 18.57 -6.19
CA ILE A 10 -2.76 19.55 -6.84
C ILE A 10 -3.97 19.81 -5.94
N ALA A 11 -4.36 21.06 -5.86
CA ALA A 11 -5.65 21.47 -5.31
C ALA A 11 -6.58 21.82 -6.47
N PHE A 12 -7.70 21.13 -6.55
CA PHE A 12 -8.74 21.42 -7.54
C PHE A 12 -9.53 22.66 -7.16
N SER A 13 -10.15 23.30 -8.16
CA SER A 13 -11.05 24.40 -7.92
C SER A 13 -12.28 23.97 -7.11
N GLU A 14 -12.83 24.89 -6.33
CA GLU A 14 -14.03 24.63 -5.51
C GLU A 14 -15.20 24.11 -6.37
N LYS A 15 -15.35 24.64 -7.57
CA LYS A 15 -16.34 24.19 -8.56
C LYS A 15 -16.13 22.70 -8.90
N THR A 16 -14.90 22.28 -9.18
CA THR A 16 -14.58 20.90 -9.55
C THR A 16 -14.78 19.97 -8.35
N ILE A 17 -14.44 20.40 -7.15
CA ILE A 17 -14.66 19.63 -5.91
C ILE A 17 -16.16 19.37 -5.73
N LEU A 18 -17.00 20.40 -5.77
CA LEU A 18 -18.45 20.28 -5.62
C LEU A 18 -19.09 19.39 -6.70
N GLN A 19 -18.62 19.51 -7.94
CA GLN A 19 -19.10 18.67 -9.03
C GLN A 19 -18.69 17.19 -8.90
N SER A 20 -17.56 16.91 -8.25
CA SER A 20 -17.02 15.55 -8.10
C SER A 20 -17.60 14.81 -6.90
N GLU A 21 -18.14 15.51 -5.91
CA GLU A 21 -18.68 14.95 -4.67
C GLU A 21 -19.73 13.84 -4.91
N PRO A 22 -20.77 14.03 -5.79
CA PRO A 22 -21.74 12.97 -6.05
C PRO A 22 -21.11 11.69 -6.61
N GLY A 23 -20.13 11.83 -7.51
CA GLY A 23 -19.41 10.70 -8.10
C GLY A 23 -18.56 9.95 -7.06
N ILE A 24 -17.95 10.68 -6.12
CA ILE A 24 -17.20 10.07 -5.01
C ILE A 24 -18.16 9.26 -4.11
N HIS A 25 -19.32 9.82 -3.77
CA HIS A 25 -20.33 9.10 -2.99
C HIS A 25 -20.86 7.86 -3.72
N GLN A 26 -21.09 7.95 -5.03
CA GLN A 26 -21.48 6.79 -5.83
C GLN A 26 -20.39 5.72 -5.85
N LEU A 27 -19.12 6.10 -5.95
CA LEU A 27 -17.99 5.17 -5.94
C LEU A 27 -17.87 4.44 -4.60
N ILE A 28 -18.03 5.15 -3.48
CA ILE A 28 -17.97 4.56 -2.13
C ILE A 28 -19.12 3.56 -1.91
N ASN A 29 -20.31 3.84 -2.43
CA ASN A 29 -21.50 3.02 -2.24
C ASN A 29 -21.69 1.95 -3.33
N SER A 30 -20.80 1.92 -4.34
CA SER A 30 -20.91 0.96 -5.43
C SER A 30 -20.46 -0.44 -4.97
N THR A 31 -21.32 -1.43 -5.18
CA THR A 31 -21.03 -2.85 -4.92
C THR A 31 -20.64 -3.62 -6.18
N ASP A 32 -20.84 -3.01 -7.36
CA ASP A 32 -20.48 -3.58 -8.65
C ASP A 32 -19.11 -3.10 -9.11
N ASN A 33 -18.19 -4.04 -9.29
CA ASN A 33 -16.81 -3.76 -9.70
C ASN A 33 -16.72 -3.06 -11.07
N PHE A 34 -17.53 -3.44 -12.03
CA PHE A 34 -17.51 -2.84 -13.36
C PHE A 34 -18.03 -1.40 -13.33
N ASN A 35 -19.15 -1.19 -12.65
CA ASN A 35 -19.71 0.16 -12.50
C ASN A 35 -18.79 1.09 -11.71
N SER A 36 -18.09 0.55 -10.68
CA SER A 36 -17.08 1.30 -9.94
C SER A 36 -15.95 1.81 -10.84
N ILE A 37 -15.50 1.00 -11.80
CA ILE A 37 -14.46 1.40 -12.77
C ILE A 37 -14.98 2.55 -13.66
N LEU A 38 -16.21 2.45 -14.15
CA LEU A 38 -16.81 3.51 -14.98
C LEU A 38 -16.95 4.83 -14.23
N ILE A 39 -17.43 4.78 -12.98
CA ILE A 39 -17.55 5.95 -12.11
C ILE A 39 -16.16 6.55 -11.86
N PHE A 40 -15.17 5.73 -11.56
CA PHE A 40 -13.79 6.18 -11.33
C PHE A 40 -13.18 6.86 -12.57
N LEU A 41 -13.35 6.28 -13.76
CA LEU A 41 -12.89 6.87 -15.01
C LEU A 41 -13.60 8.19 -15.33
N SER A 42 -14.89 8.27 -15.05
CA SER A 42 -15.68 9.50 -15.18
C SER A 42 -15.16 10.60 -14.26
N LEU A 43 -14.88 10.28 -12.99
CA LEU A 43 -14.28 11.19 -12.02
C LEU A 43 -12.88 11.66 -12.48
N LEU A 44 -12.02 10.75 -12.94
CA LEU A 44 -10.71 11.12 -13.47
C LEU A 44 -10.81 12.05 -14.67
N ASN A 45 -11.76 11.80 -15.58
CA ASN A 45 -12.02 12.66 -16.73
C ASN A 45 -12.48 14.04 -16.30
N GLN A 46 -13.40 14.13 -15.34
CA GLN A 46 -13.88 15.39 -14.78
C GLN A 46 -12.76 16.20 -14.14
N LEU A 47 -11.95 15.57 -13.28
CA LEU A 47 -10.78 16.19 -12.65
C LEU A 47 -9.75 16.65 -13.67
N ALA A 48 -9.55 15.89 -14.76
CA ALA A 48 -8.61 16.24 -15.82
C ALA A 48 -9.02 17.50 -16.62
N HIS A 49 -10.28 17.85 -16.62
CA HIS A 49 -10.81 19.03 -17.29
C HIS A 49 -10.82 20.30 -16.43
N ASP A 50 -10.45 20.21 -15.15
CA ASP A 50 -10.25 21.39 -14.32
C ASP A 50 -9.04 22.19 -14.84
N GLN A 51 -9.32 23.38 -15.40
CA GLN A 51 -8.27 24.29 -15.88
C GLN A 51 -7.78 25.26 -14.78
N ALA A 52 -8.46 25.27 -13.64
CA ALA A 52 -8.20 26.19 -12.54
C ALA A 52 -7.53 25.52 -11.33
N TYR A 53 -7.09 24.24 -11.46
CA TYR A 53 -6.33 23.60 -10.40
C TYR A 53 -5.00 24.30 -10.13
N THR A 54 -4.54 24.29 -8.90
CA THR A 54 -3.24 24.83 -8.49
C THR A 54 -2.31 23.72 -8.06
N VAL A 55 -1.02 23.85 -8.43
CA VAL A 55 0.03 22.94 -7.97
C VAL A 55 0.49 23.38 -6.58
N LEU A 56 0.42 22.49 -5.58
CA LEU A 56 0.66 22.81 -4.18
C LEU A 56 2.14 22.97 -3.83
N SER A 57 3.02 22.30 -4.55
CA SER A 57 4.46 22.37 -4.30
C SER A 57 5.19 22.89 -5.52
N HIS A 58 5.76 24.09 -5.42
CA HIS A 58 6.69 24.66 -6.39
C HIS A 58 8.15 24.42 -5.99
N SER A 59 8.40 23.64 -4.91
CA SER A 59 9.76 23.32 -4.55
C SER A 59 10.36 22.45 -5.65
N HIS A 60 11.35 22.97 -6.33
CA HIS A 60 12.36 22.23 -7.07
C HIS A 60 13.09 21.28 -6.09
N PHE A 61 12.40 20.29 -5.55
CA PHE A 61 13.06 19.08 -5.14
C PHE A 61 13.63 18.52 -6.42
N SER A 62 14.94 18.52 -6.52
CA SER A 62 15.64 18.22 -7.75
C SER A 62 15.06 16.95 -8.36
N LYS A 63 14.52 17.06 -9.58
CA LYS A 63 13.91 15.96 -10.34
C LYS A 63 14.83 14.73 -10.43
N LEU A 64 16.11 14.92 -10.17
CA LEU A 64 17.16 13.91 -10.10
C LEU A 64 17.19 13.16 -8.75
N GLU A 65 17.01 13.84 -7.62
CA GLU A 65 16.92 13.15 -6.31
C GLU A 65 15.62 12.38 -6.18
N ASP A 66 14.49 12.91 -6.64
CA ASP A 66 13.20 12.22 -6.59
C ASP A 66 13.16 10.97 -7.48
N THR A 67 13.78 11.01 -8.68
CA THR A 67 13.88 9.82 -9.53
C THR A 67 14.84 8.76 -8.97
N TYR A 68 15.92 9.18 -8.31
CA TYR A 68 16.89 8.27 -7.68
C TYR A 68 16.32 7.65 -6.41
N ASP A 69 15.69 8.44 -5.57
CA ASP A 69 15.01 7.99 -4.36
C ASP A 69 13.80 7.11 -4.69
N SER A 70 13.04 7.42 -5.73
CA SER A 70 11.93 6.59 -6.22
C SER A 70 12.43 5.25 -6.75
N ARG A 71 13.57 5.21 -7.43
CA ARG A 71 14.23 3.96 -7.84
C ARG A 71 14.68 3.14 -6.65
N ARG A 72 15.31 3.77 -5.64
CA ARG A 72 15.71 3.09 -4.41
C ARG A 72 14.52 2.49 -3.67
N VAL A 73 13.43 3.25 -3.51
CA VAL A 73 12.20 2.73 -2.88
C VAL A 73 11.66 1.54 -3.67
N ARG A 74 11.62 1.63 -5.00
CA ARG A 74 11.19 0.52 -5.87
C ARG A 74 12.06 -0.73 -5.63
N THR A 75 13.38 -0.60 -5.69
CA THR A 75 14.32 -1.69 -5.45
C THR A 75 14.11 -2.33 -4.09
N ILE A 76 13.90 -1.52 -3.03
CA ILE A 76 13.60 -1.99 -1.68
C ILE A 76 12.30 -2.79 -1.67
N MET A 77 11.23 -2.26 -2.26
CA MET A 77 9.91 -2.91 -2.25
C MET A 77 9.90 -4.20 -3.09
N GLU A 78 10.55 -4.21 -4.24
CA GLU A 78 10.74 -5.42 -5.07
C GLU A 78 11.49 -6.50 -4.30
N TYR A 79 12.58 -6.12 -3.64
CA TYR A 79 13.35 -7.04 -2.83
C TYR A 79 12.54 -7.61 -1.66
N LEU A 80 11.82 -6.77 -0.93
CA LEU A 80 10.95 -7.20 0.17
C LEU A 80 9.84 -8.14 -0.32
N ASN A 81 9.19 -7.82 -1.44
CA ASN A 81 8.15 -8.67 -2.04
C ASN A 81 8.68 -10.04 -2.47
N SER A 82 9.93 -10.13 -2.90
CA SER A 82 10.54 -11.41 -3.28
C SER A 82 11.08 -12.22 -2.09
N ASN A 83 11.39 -11.56 -0.96
CA ASN A 83 12.13 -12.16 0.15
C ASN A 83 11.39 -12.15 1.51
N TYR A 84 10.13 -11.69 1.57
CA TYR A 84 9.39 -11.54 2.83
C TYR A 84 9.24 -12.84 3.64
N HIS A 85 9.29 -13.98 2.97
CA HIS A 85 9.13 -15.31 3.56
C HIS A 85 10.31 -15.75 4.43
N ARG A 86 11.46 -15.08 4.33
CA ARG A 86 12.68 -15.34 5.11
C ARG A 86 13.02 -14.19 6.05
N PRO A 87 13.94 -14.37 7.00
CA PRO A 87 14.48 -13.26 7.76
C PRO A 87 15.18 -12.24 6.85
N VAL A 88 14.76 -10.99 6.89
CA VAL A 88 15.39 -9.87 6.18
C VAL A 88 15.95 -8.91 7.22
N ARG A 89 17.26 -8.63 7.14
CA ARG A 89 17.97 -7.77 8.10
C ARG A 89 18.04 -6.33 7.60
N LEU A 90 18.07 -5.40 8.53
CA LEU A 90 18.25 -3.98 8.23
C LEU A 90 19.55 -3.71 7.48
N SER A 91 20.65 -4.37 7.89
CA SER A 91 21.95 -4.27 7.24
C SER A 91 21.93 -4.68 5.77
N GLU A 92 21.19 -5.75 5.45
CA GLU A 92 21.01 -6.25 4.10
C GLU A 92 20.28 -5.21 3.21
N MET A 93 19.26 -4.59 3.75
CA MET A 93 18.49 -3.56 3.03
C MET A 93 19.30 -2.27 2.84
N ALA A 94 20.07 -1.88 3.84
CA ALA A 94 20.96 -0.72 3.76
C ALA A 94 22.04 -0.92 2.67
N ALA A 95 22.66 -2.11 2.65
CA ALA A 95 23.65 -2.48 1.64
C ALA A 95 23.06 -2.49 0.22
N LEU A 96 21.84 -3.00 0.04
CA LEU A 96 21.14 -3.06 -1.26
C LEU A 96 21.03 -1.69 -1.94
N VAL A 97 20.91 -0.61 -1.17
CA VAL A 97 20.78 0.76 -1.69
C VAL A 97 22.00 1.64 -1.40
N ASN A 98 23.13 1.03 -1.03
CA ASN A 98 24.40 1.69 -0.71
C ASN A 98 24.24 2.78 0.37
N MET A 99 23.62 2.43 1.49
CA MET A 99 23.43 3.31 2.66
C MET A 99 23.96 2.66 3.93
N SER A 100 24.28 3.49 4.95
CA SER A 100 24.42 3.00 6.31
C SER A 100 23.04 2.67 6.91
N GLU A 101 22.97 1.75 7.89
CA GLU A 101 21.70 1.38 8.55
C GLU A 101 20.94 2.59 9.14
N PRO A 102 21.60 3.55 9.83
CA PRO A 102 20.91 4.74 10.30
C PRO A 102 20.35 5.63 9.16
N SER A 103 21.09 5.75 8.06
CA SER A 103 20.65 6.53 6.89
C SER A 103 19.48 5.86 6.20
N PHE A 104 19.53 4.54 6.02
CA PHE A 104 18.43 3.75 5.47
C PHE A 104 17.17 3.84 6.34
N SER A 105 17.28 3.74 7.67
CA SER A 105 16.13 3.85 8.57
C SER A 105 15.44 5.22 8.46
N ARG A 106 16.20 6.30 8.38
CA ARG A 106 15.66 7.64 8.14
C ARG A 106 15.05 7.78 6.75
N PHE A 107 15.72 7.24 5.74
CA PHE A 107 15.29 7.26 4.35
C PHE A 107 13.93 6.57 4.16
N ILE A 108 13.82 5.30 4.59
CA ILE A 108 12.59 4.54 4.40
C ILE A 108 11.41 5.17 5.13
N LYS A 109 11.61 5.63 6.37
CA LYS A 109 10.57 6.31 7.15
C LYS A 109 10.11 7.62 6.49
N ARG A 110 11.05 8.42 5.97
CA ARG A 110 10.73 9.68 5.27
C ARG A 110 9.94 9.44 3.98
N ARG A 111 10.30 8.39 3.22
CA ARG A 111 9.70 8.11 1.90
C ARG A 111 8.39 7.32 1.96
N THR A 112 8.21 6.46 2.95
CA THR A 112 7.02 5.59 3.06
C THR A 112 6.08 5.96 4.21
N GLY A 113 6.53 6.80 5.14
CA GLY A 113 5.82 7.07 6.40
C GLY A 113 5.99 5.96 7.45
N TYR A 114 6.57 4.81 7.09
CA TYR A 114 6.71 3.61 7.92
C TYR A 114 8.17 3.28 8.18
N ASN A 115 8.47 2.68 9.33
CA ASN A 115 9.79 2.10 9.54
C ASN A 115 9.94 0.79 8.72
N PHE A 116 11.16 0.30 8.59
CA PHE A 116 11.48 -0.91 7.83
C PHE A 116 10.67 -2.14 8.28
N ILE A 117 10.56 -2.35 9.59
CA ILE A 117 9.85 -3.50 10.15
C ILE A 117 8.34 -3.42 9.85
N ASP A 118 7.76 -2.22 9.89
CA ASP A 118 6.35 -2.03 9.55
C ASP A 118 6.13 -2.27 8.04
N CYS A 119 7.04 -1.83 7.16
CA CYS A 119 6.97 -2.14 5.73
C CYS A 119 7.00 -3.65 5.47
N LEU A 120 7.94 -4.37 6.09
CA LEU A 120 8.06 -5.82 5.96
C LEU A 120 6.82 -6.54 6.51
N ASN A 121 6.34 -6.12 7.68
CA ASN A 121 5.14 -6.70 8.29
C ASN A 121 3.91 -6.48 7.43
N ASN A 122 3.74 -5.31 6.81
CA ASN A 122 2.61 -5.03 5.92
C ASN A 122 2.60 -6.00 4.72
N ILE A 123 3.76 -6.24 4.10
CA ILE A 123 3.90 -7.20 2.99
C ILE A 123 3.55 -8.61 3.46
N ARG A 124 4.10 -9.04 4.61
CA ARG A 124 3.83 -10.36 5.20
C ARG A 124 2.36 -10.57 5.51
N ILE A 125 1.71 -9.58 6.13
CA ILE A 125 0.28 -9.65 6.46
C ILE A 125 -0.59 -9.65 5.20
N SER A 126 -0.23 -8.89 4.17
CA SER A 126 -0.93 -8.90 2.89
C SER A 126 -0.83 -10.27 2.20
N ALA A 127 0.35 -10.90 2.23
CA ALA A 127 0.54 -12.25 1.72
C ALA A 127 -0.23 -13.29 2.55
N ALA A 128 -0.19 -13.19 3.88
CA ALA A 128 -0.93 -14.09 4.77
C ALA A 128 -2.44 -13.97 4.58
N SER A 129 -2.97 -12.76 4.41
CA SER A 129 -4.40 -12.54 4.17
C SER A 129 -4.90 -13.24 2.92
N ARG A 130 -4.13 -13.20 1.83
CA ARG A 130 -4.45 -13.93 0.59
C ARG A 130 -4.41 -15.43 0.81
N ARG A 131 -3.34 -15.96 1.43
CA ARG A 131 -3.22 -17.40 1.70
C ARG A 131 -4.30 -17.93 2.65
N LEU A 132 -4.76 -17.13 3.61
CA LEU A 132 -5.87 -17.53 4.49
C LEU A 132 -7.17 -17.78 3.72
N ILE A 133 -7.36 -17.11 2.59
CA ILE A 133 -8.54 -17.24 1.72
C ILE A 133 -8.32 -18.35 0.66
N ASP A 134 -7.11 -18.41 0.10
CA ASP A 134 -6.82 -19.23 -1.07
C ASP A 134 -6.35 -20.65 -0.70
N GLU A 135 -5.82 -20.84 0.52
CA GLU A 135 -5.26 -22.08 1.01
C GLU A 135 -6.01 -22.59 2.27
N PRO A 136 -7.30 -22.95 2.19
CA PRO A 136 -8.09 -23.33 3.36
C PRO A 136 -7.58 -24.59 4.08
N ALA A 137 -6.90 -25.48 3.34
CA ALA A 137 -6.30 -26.70 3.89
C ALA A 137 -5.09 -26.44 4.81
N ASN A 138 -4.42 -25.29 4.67
CA ASN A 138 -3.29 -24.94 5.52
C ASN A 138 -3.75 -24.37 6.85
N THR A 139 -3.08 -24.77 7.92
CA THR A 139 -3.29 -24.19 9.25
C THR A 139 -2.82 -22.73 9.30
N ILE A 140 -3.36 -21.97 10.25
CA ILE A 140 -2.94 -20.57 10.48
C ILE A 140 -1.44 -20.50 10.81
N ALA A 141 -0.92 -21.49 11.55
CA ALA A 141 0.50 -21.57 11.89
C ALA A 141 1.36 -21.79 10.65
N GLU A 142 1.00 -22.72 9.77
CA GLU A 142 1.73 -22.96 8.51
C GLU A 142 1.75 -21.71 7.63
N ILE A 143 0.63 -21.00 7.51
CA ILE A 143 0.55 -19.75 6.74
C ILE A 143 1.44 -18.68 7.39
N ALA A 144 1.43 -18.54 8.71
CA ALA A 144 2.29 -17.60 9.41
C ALA A 144 3.77 -17.87 9.11
N PHE A 145 4.22 -19.13 9.22
CA PHE A 145 5.59 -19.52 8.92
C PHE A 145 5.96 -19.33 7.46
N LYS A 146 5.11 -19.71 6.51
CA LYS A 146 5.30 -19.47 5.07
C LYS A 146 5.42 -17.98 4.74
N CYS A 147 4.81 -17.11 5.54
CA CYS A 147 4.90 -15.66 5.40
C CYS A 147 6.06 -15.02 6.18
N GLY A 148 6.97 -15.83 6.74
CA GLY A 148 8.20 -15.36 7.38
C GLY A 148 8.02 -14.94 8.84
N PHE A 149 6.93 -15.30 9.50
CA PHE A 149 6.79 -15.19 10.96
C PHE A 149 7.33 -16.45 11.62
N ASN A 150 8.20 -16.30 12.58
CA ASN A 150 8.77 -17.40 13.38
C ASN A 150 8.07 -17.60 14.73
N ASN A 151 7.06 -16.80 15.01
CA ASN A 151 6.28 -16.87 16.25
C ASN A 151 4.80 -16.60 15.96
N LEU A 152 3.92 -17.56 16.28
CA LEU A 152 2.50 -17.48 16.02
C LEU A 152 1.80 -16.38 16.85
N SER A 153 2.22 -16.20 18.11
CA SER A 153 1.64 -15.16 18.97
C SER A 153 1.96 -13.76 18.42
N ASN A 154 3.18 -13.54 17.95
CA ASN A 154 3.56 -12.29 17.30
C ASN A 154 2.79 -12.08 15.98
N PHE A 155 2.63 -13.14 15.17
CA PHE A 155 1.81 -13.10 13.95
C PHE A 155 0.37 -12.67 14.27
N ASN A 156 -0.30 -13.33 15.22
CA ASN A 156 -1.68 -13.02 15.58
C ASN A 156 -1.85 -11.57 16.04
N ARG A 157 -0.91 -11.07 16.87
CA ARG A 157 -0.91 -9.69 17.35
C ARG A 157 -0.74 -8.69 16.20
N ILE A 158 0.20 -8.94 15.30
CA ILE A 158 0.47 -8.07 14.15
C ILE A 158 -0.69 -8.15 13.15
N PHE A 159 -1.20 -9.33 12.86
CA PHE A 159 -2.34 -9.51 11.94
C PHE A 159 -3.57 -8.73 12.44
N LYS A 160 -3.91 -8.87 13.73
CA LYS A 160 -5.02 -8.11 14.33
C LYS A 160 -4.80 -6.60 14.28
N LYS A 161 -3.55 -6.14 14.49
CA LYS A 161 -3.19 -4.71 14.37
C LYS A 161 -3.47 -4.17 12.96
N TYR A 162 -3.14 -4.93 11.90
CA TYR A 162 -3.26 -4.47 10.51
C TYR A 162 -4.62 -4.72 9.88
N LYS A 163 -5.34 -5.76 10.29
CA LYS A 163 -6.61 -6.17 9.67
C LYS A 163 -7.84 -5.93 10.55
N GLY A 164 -7.65 -5.60 11.83
CA GLY A 164 -8.74 -5.43 12.79
C GLY A 164 -9.32 -6.74 13.34
N TYR A 165 -9.06 -7.86 12.70
CA TYR A 165 -9.56 -9.20 13.04
C TYR A 165 -8.40 -10.14 13.38
N THR A 166 -8.68 -11.22 14.14
CA THR A 166 -7.72 -12.31 14.26
C THR A 166 -7.61 -13.06 12.93
N PRO A 167 -6.52 -13.79 12.65
CA PRO A 167 -6.41 -14.62 11.45
C PRO A 167 -7.55 -15.64 11.32
N HIS A 168 -8.03 -16.19 12.43
CA HIS A 168 -9.14 -17.12 12.47
C HIS A 168 -10.45 -16.45 12.05
N ASP A 169 -10.82 -15.35 12.69
CA ASP A 169 -12.05 -14.60 12.39
C ASP A 169 -12.04 -14.09 10.95
N PHE A 170 -10.85 -13.66 10.46
CA PHE A 170 -10.66 -13.22 9.09
C PHE A 170 -10.95 -14.36 8.10
N ARG A 171 -10.42 -15.56 8.34
CA ARG A 171 -10.71 -16.74 7.50
C ARG A 171 -12.19 -17.08 7.51
N GLU A 172 -12.81 -17.20 8.68
CA GLU A 172 -14.25 -17.52 8.79
C GLU A 172 -15.13 -16.50 8.07
N TYR A 173 -14.80 -15.22 8.18
CA TYR A 173 -15.57 -14.17 7.50
C TYR A 173 -15.58 -14.34 5.98
N TYR A 174 -14.43 -14.69 5.39
CA TYR A 174 -14.34 -14.88 3.95
C TYR A 174 -14.86 -16.24 3.48
N ASP A 175 -14.75 -17.30 4.28
CA ASP A 175 -15.33 -18.60 3.96
C ASP A 175 -16.88 -18.52 3.91
N LYS A 176 -17.50 -17.80 4.84
CA LYS A 176 -18.95 -17.55 4.80
C LYS A 176 -19.40 -16.76 3.57
N LYS A 177 -18.57 -15.87 3.03
CA LYS A 177 -18.89 -15.10 1.81
C LYS A 177 -18.74 -15.89 0.51
N LYS A 178 -17.99 -17.01 0.50
CA LYS A 178 -17.85 -17.88 -0.68
C LYS A 178 -19.06 -18.79 -0.91
N ILE A 179 -19.98 -18.87 0.07
CA ILE A 179 -21.14 -19.81 0.05
C ILE A 179 -22.42 -19.08 -0.43
N ILE A 180 -22.37 -17.79 -0.69
CA ILE A 180 -23.46 -16.98 -1.26
C ILE A 180 -23.15 -16.64 -2.72
#